data_9476730a10b346942af253ce75974f4d
#
_entry.id   9476730a10b346942af253ce75974f4d
#
_cell.length_a   1.000
_cell.length_b   1.000
_cell.length_c   1.000
_cell.angle_alpha   90.00
_cell.angle_beta   90.00
_cell.angle_gamma   90.00
#
_symmetry.space_group_name_H-M   'P 1'
#
loop_
_entity.id
_entity.type
_entity.pdbx_description
1 polymer ?
#
loop_
_entity_poly.entity_id
_entity_poly.type
_entity_poly.pdbx_seq_one_letter_code
_entity_poly.pdbx_strand_id
1 'polypeptide(L)'
;MELRDLEAFGEPGAVVYLADCVELMRLMPAGSVDAVFADPPYRLSNGGVTVKSGRVRPVDKGAWDRSLGSFERDHEFNVRWLEEVRRVLKAGGSIWVSGTHHVIFSIGFALQSLEFRVINPVVWEKPAPPPNALRTAFTHAHETLVWAVRRGARHTFNHDLVNSRDPATQVGSVWRMPPPSRREKLHGRHPTQKPLRLVRRALIACTREGDLVFDPFTGSGTTAVAAKELNRSFVGGELERGYAELAARRIAAAERGCVLREIPDRPILE
;
A
#
# COMPACT_ATOMS: atom_id res chain seq x y z
N MET A 1 -12.37 24.12 -5.54
CA MET A 1 -12.18 23.25 -4.35
C MET A 1 -10.70 23.18 -4.07
N GLU A 2 -10.28 23.41 -2.86
CA GLU A 2 -8.89 23.30 -2.40
C GLU A 2 -8.75 22.18 -1.36
N LEU A 3 -7.53 21.75 -1.05
CA LEU A 3 -7.31 20.70 -0.02
C LEU A 3 -7.94 21.04 1.34
N ARG A 4 -7.93 22.32 1.72
CA ARG A 4 -8.56 22.79 2.97
C ARG A 4 -10.08 22.66 3.00
N ASP A 5 -10.72 22.47 1.85
CA ASP A 5 -12.17 22.32 1.74
C ASP A 5 -12.59 20.85 1.96
N LEU A 6 -11.63 19.93 1.97
CA LEU A 6 -11.86 18.51 2.24
C LEU A 6 -11.85 18.24 3.74
N GLU A 7 -12.72 17.34 4.17
CA GLU A 7 -12.67 16.86 5.54
C GLU A 7 -11.41 16.03 5.77
N ALA A 8 -10.66 16.35 6.83
CA ALA A 8 -9.38 15.75 7.14
C ALA A 8 -9.38 15.06 8.50
N PHE A 9 -8.72 13.93 8.58
CA PHE A 9 -8.54 13.10 9.77
C PHE A 9 -7.05 12.90 10.04
N GLY A 10 -6.67 12.77 11.31
CA GLY A 10 -5.28 12.53 11.70
C GLY A 10 -4.69 13.69 12.48
N GLU A 11 -3.40 13.95 12.26
CA GLU A 11 -2.61 14.95 12.98
C GLU A 11 -1.63 15.66 12.04
N PRO A 12 -1.00 16.79 12.46
CA PRO A 12 0.03 17.43 11.66
C PRO A 12 1.15 16.47 11.26
N GLY A 13 1.41 16.38 9.94
CA GLY A 13 2.39 15.48 9.35
C GLY A 13 1.91 14.07 9.06
N ALA A 14 0.63 13.73 9.38
CA ALA A 14 0.01 12.45 8.99
C ALA A 14 -1.51 12.62 8.83
N VAL A 15 -1.96 13.01 7.63
CA VAL A 15 -3.33 13.43 7.34
C VAL A 15 -3.99 12.49 6.33
N VAL A 16 -5.26 12.14 6.59
CA VAL A 16 -6.14 11.38 5.69
C VAL A 16 -7.31 12.29 5.30
N TYR A 17 -7.52 12.49 4.00
CA TYR A 17 -8.65 13.24 3.46
C TYR A 17 -9.79 12.31 3.06
N LEU A 18 -11.02 12.69 3.41
CA LEU A 18 -12.23 12.00 2.96
C LEU A 18 -12.53 12.44 1.51
N ALA A 19 -12.02 11.70 0.54
CA ALA A 19 -12.10 12.06 -0.87
C ALA A 19 -11.84 10.86 -1.79
N ASP A 20 -12.32 10.97 -3.03
CA ASP A 20 -11.86 10.13 -4.14
C ASP A 20 -10.37 10.37 -4.40
N CYS A 21 -9.62 9.31 -4.69
CA CYS A 21 -8.17 9.39 -4.85
C CYS A 21 -7.75 10.28 -6.03
N VAL A 22 -8.49 10.26 -7.15
CA VAL A 22 -8.20 11.08 -8.34
C VAL A 22 -8.50 12.55 -8.06
N GLU A 23 -9.64 12.82 -7.40
CA GLU A 23 -10.03 14.18 -7.02
C GLU A 23 -9.03 14.78 -6.02
N LEU A 24 -8.63 14.01 -5.01
CA LEU A 24 -7.60 14.43 -4.06
C LEU A 24 -6.28 14.77 -4.76
N MET A 25 -5.79 13.85 -5.60
CA MET A 25 -4.52 14.06 -6.29
C MET A 25 -4.55 15.30 -7.20
N ARG A 26 -5.66 15.60 -7.86
CA ARG A 26 -5.81 16.82 -8.68
C ARG A 26 -5.60 18.12 -7.90
N LEU A 27 -5.88 18.11 -6.60
CA LEU A 27 -5.62 19.25 -5.70
C LEU A 27 -4.17 19.29 -5.18
N MET A 28 -3.42 18.21 -5.34
CA MET A 28 -2.01 18.13 -4.91
C MET A 28 -1.09 18.73 -5.97
N PRO A 29 -0.01 19.45 -5.55
CA PRO A 29 0.99 19.96 -6.48
C PRO A 29 1.71 18.83 -7.23
N ALA A 30 2.04 19.08 -8.49
CA ALA A 30 2.87 18.16 -9.28
C ALA A 30 4.26 18.01 -8.65
N GLY A 31 4.81 16.80 -8.62
CA GLY A 31 6.15 16.54 -8.10
C GLY A 31 6.30 16.84 -6.61
N SER A 32 5.24 16.72 -5.81
CA SER A 32 5.26 16.98 -4.37
C SER A 32 5.56 15.74 -3.51
N VAL A 33 5.33 14.53 -4.03
CA VAL A 33 5.38 13.26 -3.29
C VAL A 33 6.69 12.52 -3.57
N ASP A 34 7.33 11.98 -2.52
CA ASP A 34 8.57 11.20 -2.64
C ASP A 34 8.28 9.72 -2.90
N ALA A 35 7.28 9.17 -2.25
CA ALA A 35 6.88 7.77 -2.43
C ALA A 35 5.37 7.58 -2.32
N VAL A 36 4.86 6.61 -3.10
CA VAL A 36 3.48 6.13 -3.04
C VAL A 36 3.48 4.67 -2.63
N PHE A 37 2.61 4.31 -1.68
CA PHE A 37 2.24 2.92 -1.42
C PHE A 37 0.73 2.80 -1.64
N ALA A 38 0.32 1.96 -2.59
CA ALA A 38 -1.08 1.83 -3.00
C ALA A 38 -1.56 0.39 -2.87
N ASP A 39 -2.72 0.22 -2.25
CA ASP A 39 -3.46 -1.04 -2.17
C ASP A 39 -4.85 -0.87 -2.82
N PRO A 40 -4.92 -0.80 -4.17
CA PRO A 40 -6.16 -0.49 -4.89
C PRO A 40 -7.21 -1.59 -4.69
N PRO A 41 -8.48 -1.34 -5.04
CA PRO A 41 -9.51 -2.38 -5.08
C PRO A 41 -9.11 -3.55 -5.98
N TYR A 42 -9.19 -4.80 -5.44
CA TYR A 42 -8.82 -6.01 -6.18
C TYR A 42 -9.94 -6.60 -7.01
N ARG A 43 -11.14 -6.02 -6.90
CA ARG A 43 -12.36 -6.48 -7.59
C ARG A 43 -12.76 -7.92 -7.22
N LEU A 44 -12.60 -8.29 -5.95
CA LEU A 44 -12.89 -9.64 -5.45
C LEU A 44 -14.36 -9.84 -5.06
N SER A 45 -15.10 -8.75 -4.85
CA SER A 45 -16.49 -8.76 -4.34
C SER A 45 -17.51 -8.97 -5.46
N ASN A 46 -17.25 -9.95 -6.36
CA ASN A 46 -18.05 -10.26 -7.54
C ASN A 46 -18.57 -11.72 -7.53
N GLY A 47 -19.05 -12.21 -6.39
CA GLY A 47 -19.60 -13.56 -6.27
C GLY A 47 -18.58 -14.66 -6.01
N GLY A 48 -17.30 -14.31 -5.78
CA GLY A 48 -16.27 -15.30 -5.36
C GLY A 48 -16.56 -15.87 -3.98
N VAL A 49 -15.96 -17.03 -3.67
CA VAL A 49 -16.12 -17.70 -2.37
C VAL A 49 -14.76 -17.92 -1.69
N THR A 50 -14.77 -17.94 -0.36
CA THR A 50 -13.61 -18.25 0.49
C THR A 50 -13.99 -19.20 1.60
N VAL A 51 -13.00 -19.87 2.23
CA VAL A 51 -13.22 -20.68 3.43
C VAL A 51 -12.85 -19.86 4.66
N LYS A 52 -13.80 -19.73 5.60
CA LYS A 52 -13.57 -19.12 6.90
C LYS A 52 -14.09 -20.01 8.00
N SER A 53 -13.21 -20.41 8.91
CA SER A 53 -13.55 -21.36 10.01
C SER A 53 -14.21 -22.65 9.49
N GLY A 54 -13.67 -23.24 8.42
CA GLY A 54 -14.18 -24.48 7.82
C GLY A 54 -15.47 -24.33 6.99
N ARG A 55 -16.04 -23.13 6.85
CA ARG A 55 -17.28 -22.87 6.11
C ARG A 55 -17.03 -22.03 4.88
N VAL A 56 -17.65 -22.37 3.75
CA VAL A 56 -17.65 -21.56 2.53
C VAL A 56 -18.47 -20.31 2.79
N ARG A 57 -17.92 -19.14 2.43
CA ARG A 57 -18.53 -17.84 2.57
C ARG A 57 -18.33 -17.03 1.30
N PRO A 58 -19.29 -16.18 0.90
CA PRO A 58 -19.07 -15.24 -0.18
C PRO A 58 -17.94 -14.27 0.17
N VAL A 59 -17.18 -13.85 -0.82
CA VAL A 59 -16.22 -12.76 -0.70
C VAL A 59 -16.98 -11.46 -0.89
N ASP A 60 -17.09 -10.67 0.18
CA ASP A 60 -17.61 -9.31 0.16
C ASP A 60 -16.69 -8.43 1.01
N LYS A 61 -16.01 -7.49 0.36
CA LYS A 61 -15.09 -6.51 0.98
C LYS A 61 -15.74 -5.14 1.11
N GLY A 62 -16.90 -4.94 0.49
CA GLY A 62 -17.60 -3.68 0.41
C GLY A 62 -17.84 -3.23 -1.04
N ALA A 63 -18.67 -2.20 -1.20
CA ALA A 63 -19.05 -1.67 -2.50
C ALA A 63 -17.84 -1.18 -3.31
N TRP A 64 -16.83 -0.65 -2.63
CA TRP A 64 -15.59 -0.16 -3.25
C TRP A 64 -14.76 -1.24 -3.96
N ASP A 65 -14.91 -2.53 -3.59
CA ASP A 65 -14.18 -3.66 -4.19
C ASP A 65 -14.97 -4.38 -5.29
N ARG A 66 -16.11 -3.87 -5.72
CA ARG A 66 -16.87 -4.44 -6.84
C ARG A 66 -16.27 -3.99 -8.17
N SER A 67 -16.36 -4.87 -9.20
CA SER A 67 -15.99 -4.49 -10.57
C SER A 67 -16.88 -3.37 -11.09
N LEU A 68 -16.32 -2.55 -11.96
CA LEU A 68 -17.03 -1.47 -12.67
C LEU A 68 -17.86 -2.01 -13.86
N GLY A 69 -17.97 -3.34 -13.98
CA GLY A 69 -18.82 -4.02 -14.96
C GLY A 69 -18.05 -4.71 -16.09
N SER A 70 -16.79 -4.35 -16.34
CA SER A 70 -15.91 -5.08 -17.27
C SER A 70 -14.45 -4.90 -16.88
N PHE A 71 -13.58 -5.78 -17.41
CA PHE A 71 -12.13 -5.68 -17.21
C PHE A 71 -11.57 -4.36 -17.79
N GLU A 72 -12.08 -3.91 -18.93
CA GLU A 72 -11.65 -2.66 -19.58
C GLU A 72 -11.91 -1.45 -18.67
N ARG A 73 -13.11 -1.36 -18.07
CA ARG A 73 -13.45 -0.28 -17.13
C ARG A 73 -12.61 -0.33 -15.86
N ASP A 74 -12.35 -1.53 -15.34
CA ASP A 74 -11.46 -1.71 -14.19
C ASP A 74 -10.01 -1.32 -14.54
N HIS A 75 -9.57 -1.60 -15.77
CA HIS A 75 -8.27 -1.16 -16.28
C HIS A 75 -8.20 0.36 -16.47
N GLU A 76 -9.21 0.98 -17.07
CA GLU A 76 -9.33 2.44 -17.22
C GLU A 76 -9.24 3.15 -15.87
N PHE A 77 -9.90 2.61 -14.85
CA PHE A 77 -9.77 3.13 -13.49
C PHE A 77 -8.32 3.07 -13.01
N ASN A 78 -7.62 1.95 -13.25
CA ASN A 78 -6.21 1.80 -12.87
C ASN A 78 -5.31 2.80 -13.60
N VAL A 79 -5.53 3.02 -14.89
CA VAL A 79 -4.79 4.02 -15.67
C VAL A 79 -5.01 5.42 -15.10
N ARG A 80 -6.26 5.82 -14.85
CA ARG A 80 -6.62 7.17 -14.38
C ARG A 80 -5.92 7.55 -13.07
N TRP A 81 -5.96 6.70 -12.05
CA TRP A 81 -5.30 7.04 -10.79
C TRP A 81 -3.77 6.96 -10.89
N LEU A 82 -3.20 6.08 -11.73
CA LEU A 82 -1.76 6.00 -11.97
C LEU A 82 -1.22 7.20 -12.76
N GLU A 83 -2.01 7.80 -13.66
CA GLU A 83 -1.66 9.06 -14.33
C GLU A 83 -1.51 10.19 -13.31
N GLU A 84 -2.43 10.31 -12.38
CA GLU A 84 -2.34 11.32 -11.32
C GLU A 84 -1.16 11.02 -10.35
N VAL A 85 -0.92 9.76 -10.01
CA VAL A 85 0.29 9.38 -9.26
C VAL A 85 1.55 9.80 -9.99
N ARG A 86 1.64 9.57 -11.33
CA ARG A 86 2.78 10.01 -12.12
C ARG A 86 2.98 11.53 -12.06
N ARG A 87 1.90 12.29 -12.03
CA ARG A 87 1.94 13.74 -11.94
C ARG A 87 2.43 14.23 -10.58
N VAL A 88 1.87 13.70 -9.48
CA VAL A 88 2.22 14.15 -8.12
C VAL A 88 3.56 13.61 -7.62
N LEU A 89 4.03 12.47 -8.12
CA LEU A 89 5.28 11.86 -7.73
C LEU A 89 6.48 12.67 -8.25
N LYS A 90 7.49 12.90 -7.44
CA LYS A 90 8.76 13.52 -7.86
C LYS A 90 9.48 12.69 -8.92
N ALA A 91 10.32 13.31 -9.73
CA ALA A 91 11.25 12.58 -10.60
C ALA A 91 12.15 11.66 -9.74
N GLY A 92 12.27 10.38 -10.09
CA GLY A 92 12.95 9.38 -9.27
C GLY A 92 12.16 8.88 -8.05
N GLY A 93 10.98 9.43 -7.78
CA GLY A 93 10.09 8.96 -6.73
C GLY A 93 9.57 7.55 -6.99
N SER A 94 9.30 6.82 -5.93
CA SER A 94 8.93 5.40 -5.97
C SER A 94 7.43 5.18 -5.82
N ILE A 95 6.90 4.18 -6.50
CA ILE A 95 5.55 3.66 -6.28
C ILE A 95 5.62 2.15 -5.99
N TRP A 96 4.90 1.73 -4.96
CA TRP A 96 4.59 0.34 -4.63
C TRP A 96 3.10 0.11 -4.80
N VAL A 97 2.73 -0.88 -5.61
CA VAL A 97 1.31 -1.24 -5.78
C VAL A 97 1.14 -2.70 -5.45
N SER A 98 0.30 -3.01 -4.46
CA SER A 98 -0.04 -4.40 -4.11
C SER A 98 -1.25 -4.88 -4.90
N GLY A 99 -1.30 -6.20 -5.16
CA GLY A 99 -2.42 -6.82 -5.85
C GLY A 99 -2.33 -8.34 -5.90
N THR A 100 -3.49 -8.96 -6.07
CA THR A 100 -3.60 -10.36 -6.50
C THR A 100 -3.60 -10.43 -8.03
N HIS A 101 -3.61 -11.64 -8.59
CA HIS A 101 -3.68 -11.87 -10.05
C HIS A 101 -4.89 -11.17 -10.73
N HIS A 102 -5.94 -10.83 -9.98
CA HIS A 102 -7.11 -10.15 -10.52
C HIS A 102 -6.82 -8.72 -11.01
N VAL A 103 -5.84 -8.04 -10.39
CA VAL A 103 -5.55 -6.62 -10.69
C VAL A 103 -4.09 -6.38 -11.09
N ILE A 104 -3.14 -7.21 -10.62
CA ILE A 104 -1.72 -6.88 -10.74
C ILE A 104 -1.21 -6.84 -12.19
N PHE A 105 -1.78 -7.63 -13.10
CA PHE A 105 -1.41 -7.60 -14.51
C PHE A 105 -1.86 -6.31 -15.19
N SER A 106 -3.08 -5.84 -14.88
CA SER A 106 -3.56 -4.52 -15.32
C SER A 106 -2.68 -3.39 -14.81
N ILE A 107 -2.31 -3.43 -13.52
CA ILE A 107 -1.40 -2.46 -12.90
C ILE A 107 -0.03 -2.49 -13.57
N GLY A 108 0.56 -3.67 -13.78
CA GLY A 108 1.88 -3.80 -14.40
C GLY A 108 1.90 -3.24 -15.83
N PHE A 109 0.84 -3.50 -16.61
CA PHE A 109 0.69 -2.95 -17.95
C PHE A 109 0.51 -1.43 -17.92
N ALA A 110 -0.37 -0.90 -17.07
CA ALA A 110 -0.61 0.54 -16.94
C ALA A 110 0.66 1.30 -16.51
N LEU A 111 1.42 0.78 -15.53
CA LEU A 111 2.69 1.39 -15.11
C LEU A 111 3.68 1.51 -16.28
N GLN A 112 3.83 0.46 -17.10
CA GLN A 112 4.72 0.48 -18.26
C GLN A 112 4.22 1.44 -19.35
N SER A 113 2.91 1.44 -19.65
CA SER A 113 2.28 2.34 -20.62
C SER A 113 2.41 3.82 -20.20
N LEU A 114 2.42 4.10 -18.90
CA LEU A 114 2.66 5.42 -18.32
C LEU A 114 4.15 5.73 -18.11
N GLU A 115 5.04 5.00 -18.76
CA GLU A 115 6.50 5.20 -18.76
C GLU A 115 7.16 5.13 -17.35
N PHE A 116 6.54 4.48 -16.38
CA PHE A 116 7.26 4.11 -15.18
C PHE A 116 8.34 3.07 -15.50
N ARG A 117 9.45 3.10 -14.78
CA ARG A 117 10.42 2.04 -14.79
C ARG A 117 10.09 1.04 -13.69
N VAL A 118 9.60 -0.14 -14.05
CA VAL A 118 9.41 -1.24 -13.11
C VAL A 118 10.78 -1.72 -12.63
N ILE A 119 10.98 -1.78 -11.33
CA ILE A 119 12.23 -2.21 -10.68
C ILE A 119 12.13 -3.69 -10.32
N ASN A 120 11.14 -4.07 -9.50
CA ASN A 120 10.92 -5.45 -9.08
C ASN A 120 9.43 -5.79 -8.96
N PRO A 121 8.99 -6.95 -9.40
CA PRO A 121 7.86 -7.65 -8.80
C PRO A 121 8.36 -8.28 -7.48
N VAL A 122 7.69 -7.99 -6.38
CA VAL A 122 7.98 -8.56 -5.06
C VAL A 122 6.82 -9.45 -4.65
N VAL A 123 7.11 -10.65 -4.21
CA VAL A 123 6.11 -11.62 -3.75
C VAL A 123 6.01 -11.56 -2.22
N TRP A 124 4.85 -11.17 -1.71
CA TRP A 124 4.53 -11.34 -0.30
C TRP A 124 3.94 -12.74 -0.08
N GLU A 125 4.76 -13.68 0.38
CA GLU A 125 4.36 -15.04 0.73
C GLU A 125 3.68 -15.06 2.11
N LYS A 126 2.50 -15.70 2.17
CA LYS A 126 1.72 -15.92 3.40
C LYS A 126 1.99 -17.32 3.95
N PRO A 127 2.53 -17.45 5.18
CA PRO A 127 2.93 -18.78 5.72
C PRO A 127 1.79 -19.80 5.87
N ALA A 128 0.55 -19.33 6.06
CA ALA A 128 -0.63 -20.17 6.26
C ALA A 128 -1.81 -19.62 5.45
N PRO A 129 -1.81 -19.80 4.13
CA PRO A 129 -2.90 -19.34 3.28
C PRO A 129 -4.16 -20.20 3.50
N PRO A 130 -5.37 -19.62 3.39
CA PRO A 130 -6.61 -20.39 3.43
C PRO A 130 -6.66 -21.37 2.24
N PRO A 131 -7.16 -22.60 2.42
CA PRO A 131 -7.25 -23.57 1.34
C PRO A 131 -8.21 -23.10 0.24
N ASN A 132 -7.99 -23.58 -0.99
CA ASN A 132 -8.95 -23.40 -2.08
C ASN A 132 -10.23 -24.21 -1.78
N ALA A 133 -11.35 -23.52 -1.62
CA ALA A 133 -12.63 -24.14 -1.24
C ALA A 133 -13.15 -25.16 -2.26
N LEU A 134 -12.98 -24.85 -3.53
CA LEU A 134 -13.50 -25.64 -4.65
C LEU A 134 -12.53 -26.73 -5.12
N ARG A 135 -11.27 -26.70 -4.66
CA ARG A 135 -10.21 -27.65 -5.07
C ARG A 135 -9.97 -27.69 -6.60
N THR A 136 -10.26 -26.60 -7.28
CA THR A 136 -10.14 -26.46 -8.75
C THR A 136 -8.90 -25.67 -9.19
N ALA A 137 -8.14 -25.12 -8.23
CA ALA A 137 -6.92 -24.35 -8.47
C ALA A 137 -5.96 -24.48 -7.29
N PHE A 138 -4.73 -24.05 -7.48
CA PHE A 138 -3.76 -23.93 -6.38
C PHE A 138 -4.24 -22.92 -5.33
N THR A 139 -3.83 -23.16 -4.08
CA THR A 139 -4.08 -22.21 -2.99
C THR A 139 -3.33 -20.90 -3.22
N HIS A 140 -4.03 -19.77 -3.09
CA HIS A 140 -3.42 -18.44 -3.20
C HIS A 140 -2.55 -18.14 -1.98
N ALA A 141 -1.28 -18.48 -2.07
CA ALA A 141 -0.32 -18.35 -0.99
C ALA A 141 0.39 -17.00 -0.95
N HIS A 142 0.16 -16.10 -1.91
CA HIS A 142 0.87 -14.83 -1.99
C HIS A 142 0.02 -13.69 -2.55
N GLU A 143 0.53 -12.48 -2.37
CA GLU A 143 0.18 -11.29 -3.14
C GLU A 143 1.44 -10.75 -3.80
N THR A 144 1.28 -10.02 -4.89
CA THR A 144 2.39 -9.40 -5.61
C THR A 144 2.40 -7.90 -5.32
N LEU A 145 3.59 -7.34 -5.07
CA LEU A 145 3.81 -5.91 -5.05
C LEU A 145 4.68 -5.54 -6.26
N VAL A 146 4.22 -4.60 -7.07
CA VAL A 146 5.05 -4.03 -8.13
C VAL A 146 5.73 -2.79 -7.58
N TRP A 147 7.06 -2.80 -7.55
CA TRP A 147 7.85 -1.61 -7.30
C TRP A 147 8.26 -0.97 -8.62
N ALA A 148 7.88 0.27 -8.81
CA ALA A 148 8.25 1.06 -9.97
C ALA A 148 8.69 2.47 -9.55
N VAL A 149 9.35 3.18 -10.46
CA VAL A 149 9.83 4.54 -10.22
C VAL A 149 9.47 5.46 -11.38
N ARG A 150 9.14 6.72 -11.06
CA ARG A 150 8.99 7.77 -12.07
C ARG A 150 10.35 8.08 -12.69
N ARG A 151 10.45 8.02 -14.02
CA ARG A 151 11.66 8.39 -14.76
C ARG A 151 12.00 9.88 -14.55
N GLY A 152 13.25 10.25 -14.83
CA GLY A 152 13.71 11.63 -14.82
C GLY A 152 14.77 11.95 -13.76
N ALA A 153 14.98 11.06 -12.77
CA ALA A 153 16.08 11.16 -11.80
C ALA A 153 16.48 9.78 -11.26
N ARG A 154 17.58 9.73 -10.50
CA ARG A 154 17.99 8.54 -9.77
C ARG A 154 17.01 8.29 -8.63
N HIS A 155 16.47 7.07 -8.52
CA HIS A 155 15.63 6.68 -7.39
C HIS A 155 16.46 6.39 -6.14
N THR A 156 15.85 6.53 -4.97
CA THR A 156 16.42 6.10 -3.69
C THR A 156 16.29 4.58 -3.55
N PHE A 157 17.39 3.93 -3.18
CA PHE A 157 17.40 2.56 -2.66
C PHE A 157 18.38 2.50 -1.49
N ASN A 158 17.86 2.30 -0.30
CA ASN A 158 18.63 2.27 0.95
C ASN A 158 19.16 0.84 1.19
N HIS A 159 20.13 0.43 0.34
CA HIS A 159 20.71 -0.91 0.34
C HIS A 159 21.12 -1.40 1.73
N ASP A 160 21.89 -0.59 2.45
CA ASP A 160 22.44 -0.98 3.75
C ASP A 160 21.38 -1.11 4.84
N LEU A 161 20.33 -0.29 4.82
CA LEU A 161 19.20 -0.40 5.74
C LEU A 161 18.35 -1.64 5.48
N VAL A 162 18.22 -2.05 4.22
CA VAL A 162 17.48 -3.24 3.82
C VAL A 162 18.26 -4.52 4.12
N ASN A 163 19.58 -4.49 3.99
CA ASN A 163 20.47 -5.64 4.14
C ASN A 163 21.30 -5.62 5.45
N SER A 164 20.82 -4.97 6.50
CA SER A 164 21.55 -4.63 7.71
C SER A 164 22.16 -5.82 8.49
N ARG A 165 21.73 -7.06 8.22
CA ARG A 165 22.28 -8.25 8.91
C ARG A 165 23.61 -8.74 8.36
N ASP A 166 23.75 -8.71 7.05
CA ASP A 166 24.94 -9.18 6.35
C ASP A 166 24.99 -8.44 5.00
N PRO A 167 25.90 -7.50 4.83
CA PRO A 167 26.08 -6.79 3.56
C PRO A 167 26.37 -7.70 2.36
N ALA A 168 26.87 -8.92 2.63
CA ALA A 168 27.11 -9.93 1.59
C ALA A 168 25.82 -10.66 1.16
N THR A 169 24.76 -10.62 2.00
CA THR A 169 23.49 -11.29 1.73
C THR A 169 22.42 -10.26 1.36
N GLN A 170 22.06 -10.19 0.08
CA GLN A 170 21.01 -9.30 -0.38
C GLN A 170 19.62 -9.86 -0.09
N VAL A 171 18.72 -9.00 0.40
CA VAL A 171 17.30 -9.36 0.58
C VAL A 171 16.65 -9.57 -0.78
N GLY A 172 16.16 -10.78 -1.03
CA GLY A 172 15.49 -11.15 -2.27
C GLY A 172 14.08 -10.56 -2.41
N SER A 173 13.47 -10.79 -3.56
CA SER A 173 12.12 -10.31 -3.89
C SER A 173 10.98 -11.21 -3.40
N VAL A 174 11.25 -12.23 -2.60
CA VAL A 174 10.22 -13.06 -1.94
C VAL A 174 10.23 -12.78 -0.45
N TRP A 175 9.15 -12.17 0.06
CA TRP A 175 9.05 -11.74 1.45
C TRP A 175 8.03 -12.60 2.19
N ARG A 176 8.52 -13.51 3.01
CA ARG A 176 7.66 -14.36 3.83
C ARG A 176 7.26 -13.65 5.11
N MET A 177 5.99 -13.22 5.18
CA MET A 177 5.45 -12.46 6.31
C MET A 177 4.02 -12.91 6.65
N PRO A 178 3.67 -13.04 7.95
CA PRO A 178 2.30 -13.32 8.35
C PRO A 178 1.36 -12.15 8.04
N PRO A 179 0.04 -12.40 7.92
CA PRO A 179 -0.97 -11.35 7.90
C PRO A 179 -0.91 -10.47 9.15
N PRO A 180 -1.61 -9.30 9.16
CA PRO A 180 -1.64 -8.39 10.30
C PRO A 180 -2.00 -9.09 11.60
N SER A 181 -1.22 -8.84 12.65
CA SER A 181 -1.40 -9.40 13.98
C SER A 181 -2.69 -8.88 14.65
N ARG A 182 -3.06 -9.49 15.80
CA ARG A 182 -4.17 -8.97 16.62
C ARG A 182 -3.87 -7.57 17.15
N ARG A 183 -2.61 -7.27 17.48
CA ARG A 183 -2.17 -5.95 17.97
C ARG A 183 -2.39 -4.86 16.92
N GLU A 184 -2.13 -5.14 15.65
CA GLU A 184 -2.37 -4.20 14.55
C GLU A 184 -3.87 -3.91 14.31
N LYS A 185 -4.79 -4.67 14.92
CA LYS A 185 -6.25 -4.57 14.78
C LYS A 185 -6.96 -4.07 16.06
N LEU A 186 -6.22 -3.59 17.06
CA LEU A 186 -6.79 -3.14 18.34
C LEU A 186 -7.76 -1.97 18.16
N HIS A 187 -7.50 -1.07 17.24
CA HIS A 187 -8.34 0.13 17.02
C HIS A 187 -9.51 -0.10 16.05
N GLY A 188 -9.65 -1.30 15.50
CA GLY A 188 -10.69 -1.66 14.56
C GLY A 188 -10.19 -2.63 13.48
N ARG A 189 -11.08 -3.02 12.56
CA ARG A 189 -10.79 -4.00 11.51
C ARG A 189 -11.09 -3.43 10.14
N HIS A 190 -10.17 -3.64 9.22
CA HIS A 190 -10.37 -3.47 7.79
C HIS A 190 -10.24 -4.85 7.09
N PRO A 191 -11.09 -5.18 6.11
CA PRO A 191 -11.13 -6.53 5.53
C PRO A 191 -9.83 -6.93 4.80
N THR A 192 -9.10 -5.95 4.29
CA THR A 192 -7.86 -6.16 3.50
C THR A 192 -6.64 -5.47 4.12
N GLN A 193 -6.65 -5.19 5.44
CA GLN A 193 -5.53 -4.55 6.11
C GLN A 193 -4.20 -5.23 5.77
N LYS A 194 -3.18 -4.46 5.35
CA LYS A 194 -1.82 -4.96 5.11
C LYS A 194 -1.01 -5.04 6.40
N PRO A 195 -0.06 -5.99 6.51
CA PRO A 195 0.86 -6.04 7.65
C PRO A 195 1.74 -4.80 7.69
N LEU A 196 1.89 -4.21 8.87
CA LEU A 196 2.72 -3.03 9.07
C LEU A 196 4.18 -3.27 8.66
N ARG A 197 4.69 -4.46 8.96
CA ARG A 197 6.04 -4.91 8.57
C ARG A 197 6.28 -4.88 7.06
N LEU A 198 5.28 -5.25 6.26
CA LEU A 198 5.36 -5.24 4.80
C LEU A 198 5.56 -3.80 4.27
N VAL A 199 4.71 -2.89 4.76
CA VAL A 199 4.73 -1.49 4.34
C VAL A 199 6.00 -0.78 4.84
N ARG A 200 6.42 -1.02 6.10
CA ARG A 200 7.69 -0.49 6.62
C ARG A 200 8.87 -0.89 5.73
N ARG A 201 8.97 -2.17 5.32
CA ARG A 201 10.06 -2.64 4.44
C ARG A 201 10.06 -1.90 3.10
N ALA A 202 8.90 -1.75 2.48
CA ALA A 202 8.78 -1.02 1.21
C ALA A 202 9.21 0.45 1.36
N LEU A 203 8.76 1.13 2.42
CA LEU A 203 9.09 2.54 2.65
C LEU A 203 10.58 2.73 3.03
N ILE A 204 11.15 1.87 3.89
CA ILE A 204 12.58 1.92 4.22
C ILE A 204 13.42 1.79 2.95
N ALA A 205 13.04 0.90 2.03
CA ALA A 205 13.79 0.67 0.81
C ALA A 205 13.92 1.93 -0.07
N CYS A 206 12.89 2.78 -0.10
CA CYS A 206 12.79 3.83 -1.12
C CYS A 206 12.59 5.26 -0.59
N THR A 207 12.62 5.47 0.74
CA THR A 207 12.43 6.82 1.35
C THR A 207 13.48 7.13 2.41
N ARG A 208 13.61 8.42 2.71
CA ARG A 208 14.43 8.98 3.79
C ARG A 208 13.54 9.62 4.84
N GLU A 209 14.09 9.92 6.02
CA GLU A 209 13.39 10.72 7.01
C GLU A 209 12.98 12.08 6.44
N GLY A 210 11.79 12.53 6.80
CA GLY A 210 11.20 13.78 6.30
C GLY A 210 10.52 13.68 4.93
N ASP A 211 10.73 12.60 4.15
CA ASP A 211 10.07 12.39 2.86
C ASP A 211 8.54 12.33 3.03
N LEU A 212 7.82 12.79 2.00
CA LEU A 212 6.35 12.70 1.93
C LEU A 212 5.93 11.40 1.27
N VAL A 213 5.21 10.58 2.04
CA VAL A 213 4.56 9.34 1.57
C VAL A 213 3.09 9.63 1.30
N PHE A 214 2.59 9.13 0.17
CA PHE A 214 1.18 9.21 -0.22
C PHE A 214 0.55 7.83 -0.37
N ASP A 215 -0.69 7.69 0.07
CA ASP A 215 -1.50 6.49 -0.15
C ASP A 215 -2.89 6.88 -0.69
N PRO A 216 -3.18 6.60 -1.98
CA PRO A 216 -4.47 6.92 -2.59
C PRO A 216 -5.63 6.06 -2.07
N PHE A 217 -5.34 4.95 -1.37
CA PHE A 217 -6.32 3.97 -0.87
C PHE A 217 -6.02 3.64 0.60
N THR A 218 -6.07 4.65 1.47
CA THR A 218 -5.56 4.61 2.85
C THR A 218 -6.14 3.45 3.69
N GLY A 219 -7.43 3.13 3.51
CA GLY A 219 -8.11 2.07 4.26
C GLY A 219 -7.93 2.24 5.77
N SER A 220 -7.31 1.24 6.40
CA SER A 220 -7.03 1.30 7.84
C SER A 220 -5.84 2.17 8.25
N GLY A 221 -5.17 2.85 7.34
CA GLY A 221 -4.03 3.73 7.64
C GLY A 221 -2.71 3.00 7.93
N THR A 222 -2.51 1.80 7.40
CA THR A 222 -1.24 1.08 7.66
C THR A 222 -0.04 1.82 7.11
N THR A 223 -0.17 2.44 5.93
CA THR A 223 0.88 3.26 5.31
C THR A 223 1.17 4.51 6.16
N ALA A 224 0.12 5.16 6.69
CA ALA A 224 0.26 6.33 7.56
C ALA A 224 1.02 6.00 8.85
N VAL A 225 0.66 4.89 9.50
CA VAL A 225 1.36 4.39 10.70
C VAL A 225 2.82 4.09 10.38
N ALA A 226 3.09 3.36 9.29
CA ALA A 226 4.47 3.05 8.88
C ALA A 226 5.29 4.32 8.60
N ALA A 227 4.72 5.29 7.89
CA ALA A 227 5.37 6.56 7.60
C ALA A 227 5.72 7.33 8.91
N LYS A 228 4.74 7.45 9.83
CA LYS A 228 4.94 8.12 11.13
C LYS A 228 6.04 7.46 11.95
N GLU A 229 6.00 6.14 12.11
CA GLU A 229 6.99 5.38 12.87
C GLU A 229 8.41 5.44 12.27
N LEU A 230 8.50 5.68 10.98
CA LEU A 230 9.75 5.88 10.24
C LEU A 230 10.15 7.36 10.12
N ASN A 231 9.49 8.28 10.82
CA ASN A 231 9.72 9.73 10.75
C ASN A 231 9.56 10.32 9.33
N ARG A 232 8.58 9.84 8.59
CA ARG A 232 8.13 10.40 7.30
C ARG A 232 6.84 11.18 7.51
N SER A 233 6.57 12.13 6.61
CA SER A 233 5.26 12.77 6.50
C SER A 233 4.32 11.90 5.67
N PHE A 234 3.02 12.03 5.91
CA PHE A 234 2.01 11.23 5.23
C PHE A 234 0.81 12.07 4.81
N VAL A 235 0.33 11.81 3.61
CA VAL A 235 -0.97 12.24 3.09
C VAL A 235 -1.66 11.05 2.48
N GLY A 236 -2.96 10.90 2.69
CA GLY A 236 -3.74 9.82 2.07
C GLY A 236 -5.16 10.20 1.73
N GLY A 237 -5.78 9.43 0.82
CA GLY A 237 -7.19 9.51 0.46
C GLY A 237 -7.96 8.29 0.94
N GLU A 238 -9.18 8.51 1.44
CA GLU A 238 -10.11 7.45 1.82
C GLU A 238 -11.54 7.86 1.49
N LEU A 239 -12.32 6.97 0.88
CA LEU A 239 -13.72 7.23 0.53
C LEU A 239 -14.69 6.99 1.67
N GLU A 240 -14.37 6.01 2.52
CA GLU A 240 -15.25 5.57 3.59
C GLU A 240 -14.89 6.27 4.91
N ARG A 241 -15.77 7.13 5.40
CA ARG A 241 -15.58 7.86 6.67
C ARG A 241 -15.13 6.96 7.81
N GLY A 242 -15.75 5.79 7.98
CA GLY A 242 -15.41 4.86 9.05
C GLY A 242 -13.97 4.34 8.98
N TYR A 243 -13.41 4.22 7.78
CA TYR A 243 -12.02 3.85 7.59
C TYR A 243 -11.06 5.03 7.76
N ALA A 244 -11.46 6.24 7.36
CA ALA A 244 -10.68 7.45 7.66
C ALA A 244 -10.54 7.68 9.17
N GLU A 245 -11.63 7.51 9.93
CA GLU A 245 -11.63 7.56 11.40
C GLU A 245 -10.79 6.44 12.02
N LEU A 246 -10.85 5.22 11.47
CA LEU A 246 -10.00 4.11 11.91
C LEU A 246 -8.51 4.44 11.69
N ALA A 247 -8.17 4.98 10.52
CA ALA A 247 -6.82 5.41 10.21
C ALA A 247 -6.34 6.48 11.21
N ALA A 248 -7.16 7.49 11.49
CA ALA A 248 -6.84 8.53 12.47
C ALA A 248 -6.54 7.98 13.87
N ARG A 249 -7.39 7.04 14.38
CA ARG A 249 -7.14 6.38 15.67
C ARG A 249 -5.82 5.62 15.67
N ARG A 250 -5.46 4.94 14.58
CA ARG A 250 -4.19 4.21 14.46
C ARG A 250 -2.99 5.15 14.34
N ILE A 251 -3.13 6.25 13.61
CA ILE A 251 -2.10 7.30 13.52
C ILE A 251 -1.83 7.89 14.90
N ALA A 252 -2.88 8.26 15.64
CA ALA A 252 -2.75 8.83 16.99
C ALA A 252 -2.05 7.88 17.98
N ALA A 253 -2.30 6.56 17.85
CA ALA A 253 -1.69 5.54 18.71
C ALA A 253 -0.24 5.18 18.34
N ALA A 254 0.24 5.56 17.15
CA ALA A 254 1.59 5.29 16.69
C ALA A 254 2.60 6.30 17.24
N GLU A 255 3.79 5.86 17.59
CA GLU A 255 4.88 6.73 18.05
C GLU A 255 5.77 7.14 16.88
N ARG A 256 6.00 8.45 16.71
CA ARG A 256 6.84 8.99 15.64
C ARG A 256 8.31 8.58 15.82
N GLY A 257 8.91 8.02 14.76
CA GLY A 257 10.33 7.66 14.74
C GLY A 257 10.70 6.48 15.65
N CYS A 258 9.75 5.72 16.20
CA CYS A 258 10.05 4.62 17.13
C CYS A 258 10.90 3.52 16.48
N VAL A 259 10.67 3.20 15.22
CA VAL A 259 11.41 2.16 14.49
C VAL A 259 12.88 2.55 14.28
N LEU A 260 13.18 3.83 14.11
CA LEU A 260 14.53 4.33 13.91
C LEU A 260 15.40 4.25 15.18
N ARG A 261 14.78 4.22 16.36
CA ARG A 261 15.46 4.09 17.66
C ARG A 261 15.89 2.65 17.95
N GLU A 262 15.27 1.68 17.28
CA GLU A 262 15.54 0.25 17.43
C GLU A 262 16.67 -0.25 16.52
N ILE A 263 17.31 0.64 15.73
CA ILE A 263 18.38 0.36 14.78
C ILE A 263 19.75 0.73 15.35
N PRO A 264 20.30 0.02 16.34
CA PRO A 264 21.73 -0.18 16.34
C PRO A 264 22.18 -1.59 16.01
N ASP A 265 21.37 -2.64 16.26
CA ASP A 265 21.88 -4.01 16.10
C ASP A 265 20.84 -5.09 15.72
N ARG A 266 19.62 -4.74 15.40
CA ARG A 266 18.61 -5.73 15.00
C ARG A 266 17.95 -5.36 13.67
N PRO A 267 17.79 -6.32 12.75
CA PRO A 267 17.12 -6.02 11.49
C PRO A 267 15.67 -5.66 11.73
N ILE A 268 15.28 -4.47 11.28
CA ILE A 268 13.90 -3.94 11.26
C ILE A 268 12.89 -4.94 10.63
N LEU A 269 13.38 -6.05 10.16
CA LEU A 269 12.73 -6.91 9.18
C LEU A 269 12.45 -8.34 9.67
N GLU A 270 12.57 -8.62 10.96
CA GLU A 270 12.08 -9.88 11.56
C GLU A 270 10.67 -9.85 12.08
#